data_09d4a7cbb0b3b16c2c6bb354f260b424
#
_entry.id   09d4a7cbb0b3b16c2c6bb354f260b424
#
_cell.length_a   1.000
_cell.length_b   1.000
_cell.length_c   1.000
_cell.angle_alpha   90.00
_cell.angle_beta   90.00
_cell.angle_gamma   90.00
#
_symmetry.space_group_name_H-M   'P 1'
#
loop_
_entity.id
_entity.type
_entity.pdbx_description
1 polymer ?
#
loop_
_entity_poly.entity_id
_entity_poly.type
_entity_poly.pdbx_seq_one_letter_code
_entity_poly.pdbx_strand_id
1 'polypeptide(L)'
;MTEKKSMLDGEKQYHIGLAPGDVADFVILPGDPGRVEFIAGHFDDAKEIAFNREYKTFTGTYKGRPVSVMSTGMGCPSTAIGVEELANIGVKTMVRLGTSGAMQEHTRVGDLVIANGAVRQEGTSTEYMPIEYPAVGSADMVFALEQAAKDKGSTYHIGVVQTKDSFYGQHDPDSMPVSYDLNQKWEAWVRGGVLCSEMEVSALFVVGSYRTVSYTHLTLPTSLA
;
A
#
# COMPACT_ATOMS: atom_id res chain seq x y z
N MET A 1 -11.52 5.07 -31.77
CA MET A 1 -11.23 4.63 -30.39
C MET A 1 -11.48 3.14 -30.34
N THR A 2 -10.43 2.34 -30.36
CA THR A 2 -10.53 0.88 -30.24
C THR A 2 -10.98 0.57 -28.80
N GLU A 3 -12.12 -0.12 -28.67
CA GLU A 3 -12.54 -0.69 -27.39
C GLU A 3 -11.37 -1.50 -26.81
N LYS A 4 -10.87 -1.07 -25.64
CA LYS A 4 -9.93 -1.86 -24.85
C LYS A 4 -10.67 -3.15 -24.48
N LYS A 5 -10.29 -4.27 -25.10
CA LYS A 5 -10.72 -5.60 -24.67
C LYS A 5 -10.30 -5.70 -23.18
N SER A 6 -11.27 -5.66 -22.26
CA SER A 6 -10.98 -5.80 -20.84
C SER A 6 -10.34 -7.17 -20.61
N MET A 7 -9.29 -7.25 -19.80
CA MET A 7 -8.74 -8.53 -19.33
C MET A 7 -9.69 -9.15 -18.30
N LEU A 8 -10.97 -9.17 -18.61
CA LEU A 8 -12.00 -9.81 -17.80
C LEU A 8 -12.15 -11.25 -18.33
N ASP A 9 -11.96 -12.22 -17.46
CA ASP A 9 -12.41 -13.59 -17.72
C ASP A 9 -13.91 -13.65 -17.34
N GLY A 10 -14.75 -13.32 -18.32
CA GLY A 10 -16.16 -13.08 -18.07
C GLY A 10 -16.40 -11.78 -17.27
N GLU A 11 -17.05 -11.87 -16.10
CA GLU A 11 -17.31 -10.73 -15.21
C GLU A 11 -16.20 -10.47 -14.19
N LYS A 12 -15.25 -11.41 -13.99
CA LYS A 12 -14.21 -11.36 -12.96
C LYS A 12 -12.88 -10.83 -13.48
N GLN A 13 -12.20 -10.06 -12.63
CA GLN A 13 -10.83 -9.62 -12.87
C GLN A 13 -9.88 -10.82 -12.83
N TYR A 14 -8.88 -10.81 -13.72
CA TYR A 14 -8.02 -11.97 -13.97
C TYR A 14 -7.16 -12.38 -12.77
N HIS A 15 -6.56 -11.41 -12.07
CA HIS A 15 -5.64 -11.72 -10.97
C HIS A 15 -6.35 -11.80 -9.63
N ILE A 16 -7.21 -10.83 -9.30
CA ILE A 16 -7.87 -10.81 -7.99
C ILE A 16 -9.09 -11.73 -7.90
N GLY A 17 -9.63 -12.20 -9.05
CA GLY A 17 -10.76 -13.12 -9.10
C GLY A 17 -12.09 -12.53 -8.63
N LEU A 18 -12.22 -11.20 -8.61
CA LEU A 18 -13.39 -10.45 -8.13
C LEU A 18 -14.16 -9.81 -9.27
N ALA A 19 -15.48 -9.67 -9.09
CA ALA A 19 -16.39 -8.98 -9.98
C ALA A 19 -16.95 -7.70 -9.33
N PRO A 20 -17.57 -6.78 -10.09
CA PRO A 20 -18.31 -5.66 -9.51
C PRO A 20 -19.37 -6.12 -8.51
N GLY A 21 -19.35 -5.55 -7.30
CA GLY A 21 -20.25 -5.91 -6.21
C GLY A 21 -19.72 -6.96 -5.22
N ASP A 22 -18.61 -7.63 -5.51
CA ASP A 22 -17.97 -8.58 -4.59
C ASP A 22 -17.31 -7.88 -3.38
N VAL A 23 -16.90 -6.64 -3.55
CA VAL A 23 -16.21 -5.84 -2.54
C VAL A 23 -16.90 -4.51 -2.29
N ALA A 24 -16.65 -3.94 -1.12
CA ALA A 24 -17.11 -2.60 -0.77
C ALA A 24 -16.32 -1.50 -1.52
N ASP A 25 -16.88 -0.28 -1.55
CA ASP A 25 -16.18 0.91 -2.09
C ASP A 25 -14.89 1.25 -1.32
N PHE A 26 -14.76 0.76 -0.08
CA PHE A 26 -13.61 0.95 0.81
C PHE A 26 -12.90 -0.38 1.05
N VAL A 27 -11.61 -0.45 0.69
CA VAL A 27 -10.79 -1.66 0.81
C VAL A 27 -9.51 -1.40 1.61
N ILE A 28 -9.25 -2.25 2.60
CA ILE A 28 -7.99 -2.29 3.36
C ILE A 28 -7.04 -3.27 2.65
N LEU A 29 -5.78 -2.86 2.46
CA LEU A 29 -4.79 -3.60 1.69
C LEU A 29 -3.57 -3.99 2.55
N PRO A 30 -3.57 -5.11 3.29
CA PRO A 30 -2.35 -5.69 3.84
C PRO A 30 -1.49 -6.32 2.73
N GLY A 31 -0.18 -6.48 2.95
CA GLY A 31 0.68 -7.22 2.03
C GLY A 31 0.47 -8.73 2.16
N ASP A 32 0.50 -9.25 3.38
CA ASP A 32 0.45 -10.68 3.69
C ASP A 32 -0.98 -11.22 3.71
N PRO A 33 -1.29 -12.29 2.91
CA PRO A 33 -2.57 -12.99 2.98
C PRO A 33 -2.93 -13.49 4.39
N GLY A 34 -1.94 -13.86 5.20
CA GLY A 34 -2.14 -14.31 6.57
C GLY A 34 -2.74 -13.25 7.50
N ARG A 35 -2.59 -11.95 7.17
CA ARG A 35 -3.19 -10.85 7.96
C ARG A 35 -4.64 -10.54 7.58
N VAL A 36 -5.12 -11.04 6.46
CA VAL A 36 -6.47 -10.74 5.97
C VAL A 36 -7.54 -11.23 6.93
N GLU A 37 -7.45 -12.49 7.39
CA GLU A 37 -8.39 -13.05 8.35
C GLU A 37 -8.37 -12.32 9.70
N PHE A 38 -7.18 -11.94 10.17
CA PHE A 38 -7.04 -11.16 11.40
C PHE A 38 -7.76 -9.81 11.30
N ILE A 39 -7.60 -9.09 10.19
CA ILE A 39 -8.29 -7.82 9.94
C ILE A 39 -9.80 -8.05 9.79
N ALA A 40 -10.21 -9.05 9.00
CA ALA A 40 -11.61 -9.41 8.79
C ALA A 40 -12.30 -9.85 10.09
N GLY A 41 -11.57 -10.38 11.05
CA GLY A 41 -12.09 -10.72 12.40
C GLY A 41 -12.62 -9.52 13.19
N HIS A 42 -12.35 -8.29 12.75
CA HIS A 42 -12.93 -7.06 13.31
C HIS A 42 -14.20 -6.60 12.60
N PHE A 43 -14.63 -7.29 11.55
CA PHE A 43 -15.83 -6.96 10.78
C PHE A 43 -17.03 -7.79 11.26
N ASP A 44 -18.21 -7.22 11.17
CA ASP A 44 -19.46 -7.95 11.34
C ASP A 44 -19.76 -8.71 10.03
N ASP A 45 -20.22 -9.97 10.15
CA ASP A 45 -20.63 -10.84 9.04
C ASP A 45 -19.57 -11.04 7.94
N ALA A 46 -18.29 -11.03 8.32
CA ALA A 46 -17.16 -11.19 7.37
C ALA A 46 -17.22 -12.54 6.64
N LYS A 47 -17.06 -12.51 5.33
CA LYS A 47 -17.01 -13.70 4.46
C LYS A 47 -15.80 -13.63 3.54
N GLU A 48 -15.14 -14.77 3.33
CA GLU A 48 -14.17 -14.93 2.28
C GLU A 48 -14.88 -14.88 0.92
N ILE A 49 -14.43 -13.98 0.05
CA ILE A 49 -15.02 -13.78 -1.28
C ILE A 49 -14.20 -14.51 -2.35
N ALA A 50 -12.87 -14.38 -2.25
CA ALA A 50 -11.94 -15.01 -3.18
C ALA A 50 -10.57 -15.19 -2.55
N PHE A 51 -9.84 -16.19 -3.02
CA PHE A 51 -8.42 -16.33 -2.80
C PHE A 51 -7.76 -16.83 -4.08
N ASN A 52 -7.15 -15.92 -4.81
CA ASN A 52 -6.44 -16.23 -6.03
C ASN A 52 -5.04 -15.64 -5.98
N ARG A 53 -4.02 -16.47 -6.19
CA ARG A 53 -2.61 -16.09 -6.05
C ARG A 53 -2.34 -15.52 -4.65
N GLU A 54 -1.75 -14.33 -4.56
CA GLU A 54 -1.51 -13.59 -3.31
C GLU A 54 -2.71 -12.75 -2.85
N TYR A 55 -3.78 -12.66 -3.64
CA TYR A 55 -4.96 -11.83 -3.37
C TYR A 55 -6.03 -12.62 -2.62
N LYS A 56 -6.01 -12.55 -1.31
CA LYS A 56 -7.05 -13.10 -0.43
C LYS A 56 -8.00 -11.99 -0.03
N THR A 57 -9.31 -12.19 -0.19
CA THR A 57 -10.30 -11.12 -0.02
C THR A 57 -11.43 -11.55 0.90
N PHE A 58 -11.74 -10.69 1.87
CA PHE A 58 -12.92 -10.77 2.72
C PHE A 58 -13.74 -9.49 2.62
N THR A 59 -15.06 -9.64 2.72
CA THR A 59 -16.01 -8.52 2.77
C THR A 59 -16.96 -8.71 3.95
N GLY A 60 -17.29 -7.63 4.64
CA GLY A 60 -18.22 -7.59 5.76
C GLY A 60 -18.67 -6.16 6.04
N THR A 61 -19.04 -5.87 7.29
CA THR A 61 -19.37 -4.52 7.71
C THR A 61 -18.57 -4.13 8.96
N TYR A 62 -18.31 -2.84 9.12
CA TYR A 62 -17.74 -2.29 10.34
C TYR A 62 -18.56 -1.07 10.76
N LYS A 63 -19.16 -1.15 11.97
CA LYS A 63 -20.09 -0.11 12.46
C LYS A 63 -21.20 0.22 11.45
N GLY A 64 -21.77 -0.82 10.83
CA GLY A 64 -22.85 -0.72 9.85
C GLY A 64 -22.44 -0.20 8.47
N ARG A 65 -21.16 -0.04 8.17
CA ARG A 65 -20.65 0.38 6.85
C ARG A 65 -19.96 -0.79 6.16
N PRO A 66 -20.24 -1.05 4.87
CA PRO A 66 -19.51 -2.06 4.10
C PRO A 66 -18.01 -1.77 4.09
N VAL A 67 -17.21 -2.83 4.27
CA VAL A 67 -15.76 -2.77 4.23
C VAL A 67 -15.21 -4.09 3.68
N SER A 68 -14.14 -4.00 2.92
CA SER A 68 -13.41 -5.17 2.44
C SER A 68 -11.95 -5.11 2.84
N VAL A 69 -11.31 -6.26 2.88
CA VAL A 69 -9.87 -6.39 3.03
C VAL A 69 -9.35 -7.34 1.96
N MET A 70 -8.28 -6.97 1.27
CA MET A 70 -7.62 -7.79 0.26
C MET A 70 -6.11 -7.69 0.40
N SER A 71 -5.41 -8.83 0.44
CA SER A 71 -3.94 -8.82 0.40
C SER A 71 -3.41 -8.43 -0.96
N THR A 72 -2.25 -7.78 -0.98
CA THR A 72 -1.58 -7.36 -2.23
C THR A 72 -0.36 -8.21 -2.58
N GLY A 73 0.10 -9.09 -1.68
CA GLY A 73 1.44 -9.65 -1.77
C GLY A 73 2.51 -8.59 -1.45
N MET A 74 3.74 -8.88 -1.79
CA MET A 74 4.90 -8.00 -1.61
C MET A 74 5.28 -7.33 -2.94
N GLY A 75 5.64 -6.05 -2.85
CA GLY A 75 6.26 -5.31 -3.94
C GLY A 75 5.28 -4.57 -4.85
N CYS A 76 5.83 -3.61 -5.56
CA CYS A 76 5.09 -2.70 -6.40
C CYS A 76 4.33 -3.36 -7.55
N PRO A 77 4.87 -4.35 -8.30
CA PRO A 77 4.15 -4.97 -9.41
C PRO A 77 2.83 -5.61 -8.97
N SER A 78 2.86 -6.40 -7.88
CA SER A 78 1.68 -7.06 -7.34
C SER A 78 0.65 -6.04 -6.81
N THR A 79 1.11 -5.03 -6.08
CA THR A 79 0.25 -3.94 -5.59
C THR A 79 -0.42 -3.19 -6.73
N ALA A 80 0.32 -2.85 -7.78
CA ALA A 80 -0.21 -2.14 -8.96
C ALA A 80 -1.33 -2.93 -9.65
N ILE A 81 -1.15 -4.24 -9.84
CA ILE A 81 -2.19 -5.12 -10.40
C ILE A 81 -3.45 -5.10 -9.52
N GLY A 82 -3.29 -5.27 -8.21
CA GLY A 82 -4.42 -5.25 -7.28
C GLY A 82 -5.19 -3.93 -7.30
N VAL A 83 -4.48 -2.79 -7.30
CA VAL A 83 -5.08 -1.44 -7.37
C VAL A 83 -5.83 -1.22 -8.69
N GLU A 84 -5.23 -1.61 -9.82
CA GLU A 84 -5.86 -1.52 -11.14
C GLU A 84 -7.15 -2.32 -11.19
N GLU A 85 -7.12 -3.57 -10.78
CA GLU A 85 -8.25 -4.46 -10.88
C GLU A 85 -9.37 -4.10 -9.88
N LEU A 86 -9.03 -3.63 -8.67
CA LEU A 86 -10.01 -3.07 -7.74
C LEU A 86 -10.67 -1.79 -8.29
N ALA A 87 -9.90 -0.91 -8.91
CA ALA A 87 -10.46 0.28 -9.56
C ALA A 87 -11.38 -0.07 -10.75
N ASN A 88 -11.05 -1.11 -11.53
CA ASN A 88 -11.89 -1.60 -12.62
C ASN A 88 -13.28 -2.05 -12.15
N ILE A 89 -13.38 -2.64 -10.95
CA ILE A 89 -14.65 -3.12 -10.39
C ILE A 89 -15.37 -2.08 -9.50
N GLY A 90 -14.88 -0.83 -9.48
CA GLY A 90 -15.56 0.32 -8.88
C GLY A 90 -15.18 0.69 -7.45
N VAL A 91 -14.09 0.13 -6.91
CA VAL A 91 -13.55 0.55 -5.60
C VAL A 91 -13.14 2.02 -5.66
N LYS A 92 -13.49 2.78 -4.63
CA LYS A 92 -13.28 4.24 -4.56
C LYS A 92 -12.19 4.65 -3.58
N THR A 93 -11.98 3.86 -2.54
CA THR A 93 -11.04 4.19 -1.48
C THR A 93 -10.21 2.98 -1.09
N MET A 94 -8.90 3.16 -1.05
CA MET A 94 -7.94 2.11 -0.74
C MET A 94 -6.99 2.59 0.37
N VAL A 95 -6.89 1.83 1.46
CA VAL A 95 -5.96 2.11 2.56
C VAL A 95 -5.02 0.94 2.72
N ARG A 96 -3.74 1.13 2.40
CA ARG A 96 -2.75 0.09 2.67
C ARG A 96 -2.39 0.07 4.15
N LEU A 97 -2.43 -1.12 4.74
CA LEU A 97 -2.02 -1.38 6.12
C LEU A 97 -0.78 -2.27 6.11
N GLY A 98 0.39 -1.66 6.26
CA GLY A 98 1.68 -2.32 6.11
C GLY A 98 2.48 -2.46 7.39
N THR A 99 3.68 -3.03 7.23
CA THR A 99 4.78 -3.00 8.16
C THR A 99 6.00 -2.39 7.46
N SER A 100 6.92 -1.80 8.20
CA SER A 100 8.07 -1.07 7.64
C SER A 100 9.29 -1.12 8.56
N GLY A 101 10.45 -0.77 8.05
CA GLY A 101 11.64 -0.49 8.84
C GLY A 101 11.77 1.01 9.11
N ALA A 102 11.92 1.42 10.37
CA ALA A 102 12.12 2.82 10.74
C ALA A 102 13.49 3.33 10.25
N MET A 103 13.52 4.55 9.71
CA MET A 103 14.73 5.21 9.21
C MET A 103 15.16 6.40 10.08
N GLN A 104 14.32 6.86 11.00
CA GLN A 104 14.61 7.98 11.90
C GLN A 104 14.62 7.51 13.35
N GLU A 105 15.51 8.05 14.16
CA GLU A 105 15.66 7.69 15.58
C GLU A 105 14.39 7.97 16.41
N HIS A 106 13.62 8.97 16.00
CA HIS A 106 12.37 9.32 16.69
C HIS A 106 11.17 8.47 16.28
N THR A 107 11.28 7.66 15.22
CA THR A 107 10.24 6.72 14.77
C THR A 107 10.51 5.35 15.38
N ARG A 108 9.71 4.98 16.38
CA ARG A 108 9.94 3.77 17.18
C ARG A 108 9.09 2.59 16.72
N VAL A 109 9.51 1.40 17.09
CA VAL A 109 8.70 0.19 16.90
C VAL A 109 7.37 0.34 17.63
N GLY A 110 6.27 0.15 16.90
CA GLY A 110 4.89 0.29 17.40
C GLY A 110 4.27 1.68 17.18
N ASP A 111 5.04 2.69 16.76
CA ASP A 111 4.46 3.96 16.31
C ASP A 111 3.67 3.75 15.00
N LEU A 112 2.77 4.68 14.69
CA LEU A 112 2.09 4.71 13.40
C LEU A 112 2.82 5.66 12.46
N VAL A 113 3.07 5.26 11.22
CA VAL A 113 3.54 6.15 10.16
C VAL A 113 2.44 6.28 9.10
N ILE A 114 1.98 7.50 8.90
CA ILE A 114 1.00 7.87 7.87
C ILE A 114 1.77 8.52 6.72
N ALA A 115 1.83 7.83 5.59
CA ALA A 115 2.57 8.33 4.44
C ALA A 115 1.77 9.42 3.71
N ASN A 116 2.39 10.61 3.57
CA ASN A 116 1.87 11.68 2.72
C ASN A 116 2.58 11.76 1.36
N GLY A 117 3.72 11.08 1.22
CA GLY A 117 4.49 10.96 -0.01
C GLY A 117 5.43 9.75 0.04
N ALA A 118 5.93 9.34 -1.11
CA ALA A 118 6.85 8.22 -1.23
C ALA A 118 8.02 8.52 -2.18
N VAL A 119 9.21 8.11 -1.77
CA VAL A 119 10.37 8.02 -2.67
C VAL A 119 10.13 6.86 -3.64
N ARG A 120 10.20 7.14 -4.93
CA ARG A 120 9.99 6.17 -6.01
C ARG A 120 11.30 5.46 -6.39
N GLN A 121 11.82 4.63 -5.47
CA GLN A 121 13.04 3.85 -5.71
C GLN A 121 12.69 2.43 -6.18
N GLU A 122 11.81 2.34 -7.16
CA GLU A 122 11.29 1.10 -7.74
C GLU A 122 10.95 1.32 -9.23
N GLY A 123 10.74 0.24 -9.97
CA GLY A 123 10.53 0.31 -11.42
C GLY A 123 9.07 0.43 -11.84
N THR A 124 8.13 -0.09 -11.06
CA THR A 124 6.72 -0.22 -11.47
C THR A 124 6.07 1.13 -11.74
N SER A 125 6.20 2.08 -10.81
CA SER A 125 5.53 3.38 -10.97
C SER A 125 6.05 4.17 -12.16
N THR A 126 7.27 3.91 -12.65
CA THR A 126 7.82 4.55 -13.85
C THR A 126 7.21 4.05 -15.14
N GLU A 127 6.60 2.86 -15.15
CA GLU A 127 5.81 2.36 -16.27
C GLU A 127 4.43 3.04 -16.39
N TYR A 128 3.98 3.70 -15.31
CA TYR A 128 2.71 4.44 -15.28
C TYR A 128 2.90 5.94 -15.51
N MET A 129 3.91 6.54 -14.90
CA MET A 129 4.16 7.97 -14.96
C MET A 129 5.67 8.27 -14.92
N PRO A 130 6.15 9.31 -15.63
CA PRO A 130 7.55 9.75 -15.56
C PRO A 130 8.01 9.92 -14.10
N ILE A 131 9.33 9.76 -13.86
CA ILE A 131 9.89 9.81 -12.49
C ILE A 131 9.62 11.14 -11.76
N GLU A 132 9.48 12.22 -12.53
CA GLU A 132 9.20 13.58 -12.03
C GLU A 132 7.77 13.71 -11.46
N TYR A 133 6.84 12.80 -11.82
CA TYR A 133 5.50 12.80 -11.26
C TYR A 133 5.56 12.36 -9.79
N PRO A 134 5.05 13.14 -8.84
CA PRO A 134 5.18 12.82 -7.42
C PRO A 134 4.27 11.66 -7.01
N ALA A 135 4.77 10.76 -6.17
CA ALA A 135 3.96 9.80 -5.45
C ALA A 135 3.47 10.42 -4.14
N VAL A 136 2.23 10.90 -4.12
CA VAL A 136 1.62 11.60 -2.98
C VAL A 136 0.31 10.94 -2.55
N GLY A 137 0.07 10.87 -1.25
CA GLY A 137 -1.19 10.37 -0.69
C GLY A 137 -2.33 11.38 -0.83
N SER A 138 -3.56 10.91 -0.88
CA SER A 138 -4.75 11.77 -0.85
C SER A 138 -4.84 12.53 0.47
N ALA A 139 -4.90 13.84 0.43
CA ALA A 139 -4.84 14.68 1.61
C ALA A 139 -5.98 14.40 2.61
N ASP A 140 -7.19 14.20 2.12
CA ASP A 140 -8.38 13.86 2.91
C ASP A 140 -8.17 12.55 3.69
N MET A 141 -7.54 11.56 3.07
CA MET A 141 -7.26 10.27 3.70
C MET A 141 -6.13 10.37 4.72
N VAL A 142 -5.09 11.17 4.46
CA VAL A 142 -4.03 11.46 5.43
C VAL A 142 -4.62 12.11 6.68
N PHE A 143 -5.49 13.13 6.52
CA PHE A 143 -6.16 13.78 7.64
C PHE A 143 -7.11 12.84 8.40
N ALA A 144 -7.82 11.96 7.70
CA ALA A 144 -8.71 10.99 8.34
C ALA A 144 -7.93 10.00 9.22
N LEU A 145 -6.78 9.51 8.75
CA LEU A 145 -5.90 8.64 9.54
C LEU A 145 -5.25 9.38 10.72
N GLU A 146 -4.83 10.62 10.51
CA GLU A 146 -4.31 11.45 11.59
C GLU A 146 -5.35 11.61 12.71
N GLN A 147 -6.59 11.94 12.36
CA GLN A 147 -7.66 12.07 13.34
C GLN A 147 -7.93 10.75 14.06
N ALA A 148 -7.96 9.63 13.34
CA ALA A 148 -8.13 8.31 13.94
C ALA A 148 -7.00 7.94 14.92
N ALA A 149 -5.76 8.29 14.60
CA ALA A 149 -4.61 8.09 15.48
C ALA A 149 -4.74 8.94 16.77
N LYS A 150 -5.15 10.21 16.65
CA LYS A 150 -5.42 11.10 17.78
C LYS A 150 -6.52 10.55 18.68
N ASP A 151 -7.63 10.13 18.10
CA ASP A 151 -8.79 9.59 18.83
C ASP A 151 -8.44 8.30 19.59
N LYS A 152 -7.46 7.55 19.09
CA LYS A 152 -6.94 6.34 19.74
C LYS A 152 -5.81 6.62 20.75
N GLY A 153 -5.29 7.84 20.81
CA GLY A 153 -4.13 8.18 21.63
C GLY A 153 -2.84 7.48 21.18
N SER A 154 -2.75 7.11 19.90
CA SER A 154 -1.57 6.45 19.34
C SER A 154 -0.47 7.46 19.04
N THR A 155 0.78 7.10 19.27
CA THR A 155 1.93 7.85 18.74
C THR A 155 1.96 7.71 17.22
N TYR A 156 2.03 8.81 16.49
CA TYR A 156 2.05 8.79 15.04
C TYR A 156 2.99 9.83 14.44
N HIS A 157 3.42 9.57 13.23
CA HIS A 157 4.25 10.46 12.41
C HIS A 157 3.62 10.59 11.01
N ILE A 158 3.65 11.77 10.43
CA ILE A 158 3.20 12.01 9.05
C ILE A 158 4.42 12.46 8.24
N GLY A 159 4.70 11.79 7.13
CA GLY A 159 5.83 12.16 6.29
C GLY A 159 6.06 11.24 5.11
N VAL A 160 7.22 11.45 4.48
CA VAL A 160 7.65 10.68 3.32
C VAL A 160 8.18 9.32 3.76
N VAL A 161 7.84 8.28 3.01
CA VAL A 161 8.38 6.93 3.15
C VAL A 161 9.23 6.56 1.94
N GLN A 162 10.12 5.57 2.06
CA GLN A 162 10.87 5.04 0.91
C GLN A 162 10.21 3.77 0.43
N THR A 163 9.87 3.72 -0.86
CA THR A 163 9.47 2.49 -1.54
C THR A 163 10.62 1.97 -2.39
N LYS A 164 10.97 0.68 -2.23
CA LYS A 164 12.07 0.01 -2.93
C LYS A 164 11.64 -1.35 -3.47
N ASP A 165 12.38 -1.85 -4.48
CA ASP A 165 12.18 -3.20 -5.03
C ASP A 165 13.04 -4.28 -4.37
N SER A 166 14.20 -3.90 -3.81
CA SER A 166 15.12 -4.87 -3.22
C SER A 166 15.13 -4.81 -1.70
N PHE A 167 14.60 -5.84 -1.05
CA PHE A 167 14.67 -5.99 0.40
C PHE A 167 16.14 -6.10 0.87
N TYR A 168 16.88 -7.03 0.29
CA TYR A 168 18.28 -7.28 0.68
C TYR A 168 19.22 -6.16 0.26
N GLY A 169 18.92 -5.41 -0.81
CA GLY A 169 19.69 -4.22 -1.18
C GLY A 169 19.70 -3.13 -0.12
N GLN A 170 18.75 -3.15 0.82
CA GLN A 170 18.73 -2.23 1.95
C GLN A 170 19.29 -2.87 3.24
N HIS A 171 18.97 -4.14 3.51
CA HIS A 171 19.31 -4.78 4.78
C HIS A 171 20.72 -5.38 4.78
N ASP A 172 21.29 -5.62 3.61
CA ASP A 172 22.65 -6.11 3.41
C ASP A 172 23.28 -5.47 2.16
N PRO A 173 23.36 -4.12 2.11
CA PRO A 173 23.82 -3.39 0.93
C PRO A 173 25.29 -3.72 0.57
N ASP A 174 26.12 -4.02 1.55
CA ASP A 174 27.55 -4.27 1.34
C ASP A 174 27.81 -5.58 0.57
N SER A 175 26.90 -6.55 0.60
CA SER A 175 26.96 -7.77 -0.20
C SER A 175 26.54 -7.55 -1.66
N MET A 176 25.97 -6.39 -2.00
CA MET A 176 25.43 -6.11 -3.32
C MET A 176 26.48 -5.51 -4.25
N PRO A 177 26.49 -5.87 -5.57
CA PRO A 177 27.43 -5.30 -6.55
C PRO A 177 27.39 -3.78 -6.66
N VAL A 178 26.24 -3.17 -6.33
CA VAL A 178 25.99 -1.72 -6.39
C VAL A 178 25.95 -1.07 -4.99
N SER A 179 26.69 -1.62 -4.05
CA SER A 179 26.71 -1.18 -2.64
C SER A 179 26.93 0.32 -2.47
N TYR A 180 27.80 0.91 -3.28
CA TYR A 180 28.10 2.34 -3.27
C TYR A 180 26.86 3.20 -3.54
N ASP A 181 26.03 2.83 -4.52
CA ASP A 181 24.80 3.55 -4.88
C ASP A 181 23.72 3.37 -3.79
N LEU A 182 23.57 2.15 -3.27
CA LEU A 182 22.60 1.83 -2.23
C LEU A 182 22.89 2.60 -0.94
N ASN A 183 24.14 2.60 -0.49
CA ASN A 183 24.56 3.30 0.73
C ASN A 183 24.43 4.83 0.59
N GLN A 184 24.80 5.40 -0.55
CA GLN A 184 24.67 6.85 -0.80
C GLN A 184 23.21 7.29 -0.83
N LYS A 185 22.33 6.51 -1.49
CA LYS A 185 20.89 6.78 -1.51
C LYS A 185 20.28 6.68 -0.12
N TRP A 186 20.63 5.63 0.61
CA TRP A 186 20.16 5.46 1.98
C TRP A 186 20.51 6.66 2.85
N GLU A 187 21.78 7.10 2.83
CA GLU A 187 22.22 8.28 3.57
C GLU A 187 21.45 9.54 3.16
N ALA A 188 21.20 9.72 1.87
CA ALA A 188 20.42 10.86 1.37
C ALA A 188 18.97 10.83 1.88
N TRP A 189 18.33 9.67 1.89
CA TRP A 189 16.96 9.54 2.41
C TRP A 189 16.88 9.79 3.91
N VAL A 190 17.81 9.25 4.69
CA VAL A 190 17.88 9.49 6.14
C VAL A 190 18.08 10.98 6.42
N ARG A 191 19.03 11.64 5.76
CA ARG A 191 19.27 13.08 5.88
C ARG A 191 18.09 13.93 5.39
N GLY A 192 17.35 13.43 4.39
CA GLY A 192 16.14 14.04 3.87
C GLY A 192 14.91 13.89 4.76
N GLY A 193 15.03 13.17 5.89
CA GLY A 193 13.94 13.00 6.84
C GLY A 193 12.90 11.94 6.46
N VAL A 194 13.24 11.00 5.57
CA VAL A 194 12.36 9.87 5.24
C VAL A 194 12.13 9.02 6.48
N LEU A 195 10.87 8.75 6.82
CA LEU A 195 10.49 8.18 8.12
C LEU A 195 10.73 6.67 8.22
N CYS A 196 10.38 5.94 7.16
CA CYS A 196 10.50 4.48 7.14
C CYS A 196 10.62 3.96 5.71
N SER A 197 10.94 2.68 5.58
CA SER A 197 11.13 1.98 4.32
C SER A 197 10.19 0.80 4.18
N GLU A 198 9.58 0.66 3.00
CA GLU A 198 8.65 -0.40 2.63
C GLU A 198 8.77 -0.70 1.12
N MET A 199 7.83 -1.44 0.50
CA MET A 199 8.01 -1.94 -0.87
C MET A 199 6.81 -1.70 -1.82
N GLU A 200 5.78 -0.89 -1.47
CA GLU A 200 4.51 -0.85 -2.24
C GLU A 200 3.90 0.55 -2.42
N VAL A 201 4.18 1.49 -1.55
CA VAL A 201 3.42 2.75 -1.42
C VAL A 201 3.50 3.62 -2.66
N SER A 202 4.68 3.73 -3.31
CA SER A 202 4.82 4.55 -4.50
C SER A 202 3.92 4.06 -5.64
N ALA A 203 3.80 2.75 -5.83
CA ALA A 203 2.89 2.17 -6.82
C ALA A 203 1.43 2.45 -6.46
N LEU A 204 1.02 2.24 -5.20
CA LEU A 204 -0.33 2.60 -4.75
C LEU A 204 -0.65 4.06 -5.04
N PHE A 205 0.27 4.99 -4.72
CA PHE A 205 0.03 6.42 -4.89
C PHE A 205 -0.03 6.83 -6.36
N VAL A 206 0.89 6.35 -7.19
CA VAL A 206 0.91 6.70 -8.62
C VAL A 206 -0.27 6.07 -9.36
N VAL A 207 -0.53 4.78 -9.16
CA VAL A 207 -1.64 4.08 -9.84
C VAL A 207 -2.99 4.60 -9.32
N GLY A 208 -3.14 4.80 -8.02
CA GLY A 208 -4.34 5.36 -7.42
C GLY A 208 -4.67 6.75 -7.94
N SER A 209 -3.66 7.62 -8.09
CA SER A 209 -3.83 8.96 -8.69
C SER A 209 -4.32 8.87 -10.13
N TYR A 210 -3.68 8.06 -10.96
CA TYR A 210 -4.08 7.83 -12.35
C TYR A 210 -5.50 7.26 -12.46
N ARG A 211 -5.87 6.35 -11.54
CA ARG A 211 -7.21 5.73 -11.49
C ARG A 211 -8.26 6.60 -10.80
N THR A 212 -7.90 7.77 -10.29
CA THR A 212 -8.80 8.72 -9.61
C THR A 212 -9.56 8.11 -8.43
N VAL A 213 -8.90 7.22 -7.67
CA VAL A 213 -9.40 6.70 -6.39
C VAL A 213 -8.80 7.49 -5.24
N SER A 214 -9.43 7.48 -4.06
CA SER A 214 -8.82 8.01 -2.82
C SER A 214 -7.93 6.93 -2.20
N TYR A 215 -6.72 7.28 -1.77
CA TYR A 215 -5.74 6.31 -1.26
C TYR A 215 -4.81 6.92 -0.23
N THR A 216 -4.32 6.08 0.67
CA THR A 216 -3.24 6.41 1.60
C THR A 216 -2.58 5.15 2.12
N HIS A 217 -1.55 5.33 2.94
CA HIS A 217 -0.81 4.24 3.58
C HIS A 217 -0.60 4.54 5.06
N LEU A 218 -0.95 3.55 5.88
CA LEU A 218 -0.63 3.46 7.29
C LEU A 218 0.32 2.29 7.49
N THR A 219 1.44 2.50 8.14
CA THR A 219 2.40 1.43 8.44
C THR A 219 2.88 1.49 9.88
N LEU A 220 3.27 0.32 10.38
CA LEU A 220 3.89 0.19 11.70
C LEU A 220 5.35 -0.21 11.50
N PRO A 221 6.32 0.60 11.95
CA PRO A 221 7.69 0.17 12.10
C PRO A 221 7.77 -1.07 12.99
N THR A 222 8.32 -2.15 12.46
CA THR A 222 8.51 -3.42 13.18
C THR A 222 9.96 -3.69 13.49
N SER A 223 10.86 -2.90 12.90
CA SER A 223 12.30 -2.93 13.11
C SER A 223 12.90 -1.54 12.92
N LEU A 224 14.08 -1.33 13.47
CA LEU A 224 14.98 -0.26 13.03
C LEU A 224 15.68 -0.75 11.77
N ALA A 225 15.67 0.06 10.75
CA ALA A 225 16.34 -0.24 9.50
C ALA A 225 17.82 0.20 9.56
#